data_b5eb46e26d2538b05fcfcf785f218da0
#
_entry.id   b5eb46e26d2538b05fcfcf785f218da0
#
_cell.length_a   1.000
_cell.length_b   1.000
_cell.length_c   1.000
_cell.angle_alpha   90.00
_cell.angle_beta   90.00
_cell.angle_gamma   90.00
#
_symmetry.space_group_name_H-M   'P 1'
#
loop_
_entity.id
_entity.type
_entity.pdbx_description
1 polymer ?
#
loop_
_entity_poly.entity_id
_entity_poly.type
_entity_poly.pdbx_seq_one_letter_code
_entity_poly.pdbx_strand_id
1 'polypeptide(L)'
;SAASDVYKRQPFIMILAKTMSIRQNKISHISTVLRLAVITVFMFGLIVVASEDLGVALQYLFIFVIMAFVGGVSLLWFLGAFAMLIVASPFLWQFLSYDRRSRIWVLFDPRIDPLAQDQRYQMNRSLRALQNGGVTGQGLYHGTMVQSGSIPAQHTDLIFSSIGEELGMLGCMAVLILLTAIIIRI
;
A
#
# COMPACT_ATOMS: atom_id res chain seq x y z
N SER A 1 -8.60 -13.75 4.25
CA SER A 1 -7.44 -14.42 3.62
C SER A 1 -7.05 -13.66 2.36
N ALA A 2 -5.77 -13.58 2.04
CA ALA A 2 -5.24 -12.82 0.88
C ALA A 2 -5.94 -13.18 -0.45
N ALA A 3 -6.32 -14.44 -0.65
CA ALA A 3 -7.09 -14.88 -1.83
C ALA A 3 -8.45 -14.17 -1.93
N SER A 4 -9.19 -14.07 -0.82
CA SER A 4 -10.48 -13.37 -0.76
C SER A 4 -10.35 -11.89 -1.20
N ASP A 5 -9.27 -11.23 -0.85
CA ASP A 5 -9.09 -9.81 -1.15
C ASP A 5 -8.74 -9.56 -2.62
N VAL A 6 -8.07 -10.50 -3.28
CA VAL A 6 -7.82 -10.46 -4.74
C VAL A 6 -9.15 -10.57 -5.50
N TYR A 7 -10.02 -11.51 -5.12
CA TYR A 7 -11.32 -11.68 -5.78
C TYR A 7 -12.25 -10.48 -5.60
N LYS A 8 -12.18 -9.79 -4.46
CA LYS A 8 -12.99 -8.57 -4.23
C LYS A 8 -12.60 -7.40 -5.13
N ARG A 9 -11.35 -7.35 -5.60
CA ARG A 9 -10.87 -6.27 -6.50
C ARG A 9 -11.29 -6.48 -7.96
N GLN A 10 -11.46 -7.72 -8.40
CA GLN A 10 -11.81 -8.02 -9.79
C GLN A 10 -13.10 -7.35 -10.26
N PRO A 11 -14.24 -7.42 -9.54
CA PRO A 11 -15.46 -6.73 -9.93
C PRO A 11 -15.27 -5.22 -10.10
N PHE A 12 -14.49 -4.59 -9.23
CA PHE A 12 -14.19 -3.17 -9.31
C PHE A 12 -13.44 -2.82 -10.59
N ILE A 13 -12.39 -3.57 -10.93
CA ILE A 13 -11.61 -3.41 -12.15
C ILE A 13 -12.52 -3.60 -13.37
N MET A 14 -13.39 -4.61 -13.37
CA MET A 14 -14.31 -4.88 -14.47
C MET A 14 -15.35 -3.76 -14.66
N ILE A 15 -15.89 -3.20 -13.58
CA ILE A 15 -16.83 -2.08 -13.63
C ILE A 15 -16.14 -0.83 -14.21
N LEU A 16 -14.93 -0.53 -13.76
CA LEU A 16 -14.16 0.59 -14.29
C LEU A 16 -13.85 0.40 -15.78
N ALA A 17 -13.33 -0.77 -16.16
CA ALA A 17 -12.99 -1.10 -17.55
C ALA A 17 -14.24 -1.01 -18.45
N LYS A 18 -15.37 -1.56 -18.04
CA LYS A 18 -16.64 -1.47 -18.77
C LYS A 18 -17.10 -0.03 -18.93
N THR A 19 -17.04 0.78 -17.88
CA THR A 19 -17.45 2.17 -17.91
C THR A 19 -16.57 2.99 -18.86
N MET A 20 -15.27 2.72 -18.87
CA MET A 20 -14.30 3.36 -19.78
C MET A 20 -14.54 2.92 -21.23
N SER A 21 -14.70 1.62 -21.48
CA SER A 21 -14.96 1.07 -22.81
C SER A 21 -16.21 1.67 -23.48
N ILE A 22 -17.33 1.76 -22.76
CA ILE A 22 -18.58 2.33 -23.29
C ILE A 22 -18.41 3.82 -23.66
N ARG A 23 -17.46 4.52 -23.02
CA ARG A 23 -17.28 5.97 -23.19
C ARG A 23 -15.91 6.34 -23.74
N GLN A 24 -15.29 5.45 -24.49
CA GLN A 24 -13.93 5.63 -25.02
C GLN A 24 -13.74 6.95 -25.76
N ASN A 25 -14.71 7.36 -26.58
CA ASN A 25 -14.65 8.61 -27.34
C ASN A 25 -14.85 9.89 -26.50
N LYS A 26 -15.29 9.77 -25.24
CA LYS A 26 -15.54 10.88 -24.34
C LYS A 26 -14.95 10.63 -22.94
N ILE A 27 -13.80 9.95 -22.90
CA ILE A 27 -13.23 9.47 -21.62
C ILE A 27 -12.82 10.63 -20.71
N SER A 28 -12.29 11.72 -21.26
CA SER A 28 -11.90 12.94 -20.53
C SER A 28 -13.05 13.92 -20.31
N HIS A 29 -14.28 13.58 -20.74
CA HIS A 29 -15.43 14.44 -20.48
C HIS A 29 -15.81 14.41 -18.99
N ILE A 30 -16.16 15.57 -18.44
CA ILE A 30 -16.49 15.75 -17.02
C ILE A 30 -17.48 14.70 -16.49
N SER A 31 -18.52 14.36 -17.25
CA SER A 31 -19.51 13.36 -16.84
C SER A 31 -18.95 11.94 -16.71
N THR A 32 -17.95 11.59 -17.52
CA THR A 32 -17.30 10.28 -17.46
C THR A 32 -16.34 10.21 -16.28
N VAL A 33 -15.51 11.23 -16.12
CA VAL A 33 -14.55 11.31 -15.00
C VAL A 33 -15.30 11.35 -13.67
N LEU A 34 -16.39 12.12 -13.58
CA LEU A 34 -17.20 12.18 -12.38
C LEU A 34 -17.83 10.82 -12.02
N ARG A 35 -18.35 10.07 -13.00
CA ARG A 35 -18.90 8.73 -12.75
C ARG A 35 -17.84 7.75 -12.26
N LEU A 36 -16.66 7.74 -12.88
CA LEU A 36 -15.53 6.91 -12.46
C LEU A 36 -15.11 7.29 -11.03
N ALA A 37 -15.03 8.58 -10.72
CA ALA A 37 -14.70 9.07 -9.39
C ALA A 37 -15.77 8.64 -8.35
N VAL A 38 -17.06 8.78 -8.66
CA VAL A 38 -18.16 8.37 -7.77
C VAL A 38 -18.10 6.87 -7.47
N ILE A 39 -17.90 6.03 -8.49
CA ILE A 39 -17.76 4.58 -8.31
C ILE A 39 -16.58 4.28 -7.36
N THR A 40 -15.44 4.95 -7.58
CA THR A 40 -14.23 4.76 -6.77
C THR A 40 -14.43 5.22 -5.34
N VAL A 41 -15.00 6.42 -5.14
CA VAL A 41 -15.27 6.98 -3.80
C VAL A 41 -16.27 6.11 -3.04
N PHE A 42 -17.30 5.62 -3.73
CA PHE A 42 -18.28 4.69 -3.13
C PHE A 42 -17.61 3.40 -2.66
N MET A 43 -16.81 2.76 -3.52
CA MET A 43 -16.09 1.53 -3.17
C MET A 43 -15.05 1.76 -2.07
N PHE A 44 -14.31 2.87 -2.15
CA PHE A 44 -13.37 3.27 -1.10
C PHE A 44 -14.07 3.44 0.25
N GLY A 45 -15.18 4.18 0.30
CA GLY A 45 -15.96 4.39 1.51
C GLY A 45 -16.53 3.08 2.08
N LEU A 46 -17.06 2.22 1.21
CA LEU A 46 -17.59 0.91 1.61
C LEU A 46 -16.49 0.04 2.24
N ILE A 47 -15.29 0.04 1.68
CA ILE A 47 -14.16 -0.75 2.19
C ILE A 47 -13.65 -0.18 3.51
N VAL A 48 -13.53 1.14 3.63
CA VAL A 48 -13.11 1.78 4.89
C VAL A 48 -14.08 1.43 6.03
N VAL A 49 -15.38 1.41 5.75
CA VAL A 49 -16.40 1.07 6.75
C VAL A 49 -16.45 -0.44 7.05
N ALA A 50 -16.32 -1.28 6.01
CA ALA A 50 -16.48 -2.71 6.16
C ALA A 50 -15.23 -3.45 6.67
N SER A 51 -14.03 -2.96 6.31
CA SER A 51 -12.77 -3.65 6.63
C SER A 51 -11.93 -2.92 7.67
N GLU A 52 -12.28 -1.66 8.01
CA GLU A 52 -11.49 -0.77 8.86
C GLU A 52 -10.01 -0.62 8.42
N ASP A 53 -9.66 -1.17 7.25
CA ASP A 53 -8.30 -1.20 6.70
C ASP A 53 -8.14 -0.13 5.61
N LEU A 54 -7.46 0.93 5.98
CA LEU A 54 -7.16 2.06 5.11
C LEU A 54 -6.16 1.68 4.00
N GLY A 55 -5.28 0.68 4.26
CA GLY A 55 -4.31 0.19 3.28
C GLY A 55 -5.00 -0.50 2.10
N VAL A 56 -6.00 -1.34 2.39
CA VAL A 56 -6.80 -1.99 1.35
C VAL A 56 -7.59 -0.94 0.56
N ALA A 57 -8.20 0.04 1.23
CA ALA A 57 -8.95 1.10 0.56
C ALA A 57 -8.07 1.94 -0.40
N LEU A 58 -6.84 2.29 0.02
CA LEU A 58 -5.88 3.00 -0.82
C LEU A 58 -5.51 2.24 -2.10
N GLN A 59 -5.50 0.90 -2.07
CA GLN A 59 -5.23 0.09 -3.26
C GLN A 59 -6.32 0.29 -4.33
N TYR A 60 -7.59 0.47 -3.96
CA TYR A 60 -8.67 0.76 -4.90
C TYR A 60 -8.49 2.13 -5.55
N LEU A 61 -8.07 3.14 -4.78
CA LEU A 61 -7.74 4.45 -5.31
C LEU A 61 -6.56 4.37 -6.30
N PHE A 62 -5.53 3.59 -5.97
CA PHE A 62 -4.36 3.41 -6.83
C PHE A 62 -4.72 2.70 -8.14
N ILE A 63 -5.55 1.64 -8.08
CA ILE A 63 -6.09 0.95 -9.27
C ILE A 63 -6.85 1.95 -10.16
N PHE A 64 -7.72 2.78 -9.56
CA PHE A 64 -8.46 3.80 -10.31
C PHE A 64 -7.52 4.78 -11.03
N VAL A 65 -6.50 5.31 -10.33
CA VAL A 65 -5.54 6.26 -10.91
C VAL A 65 -4.82 5.64 -12.11
N ILE A 66 -4.30 4.41 -11.96
CA ILE A 66 -3.60 3.73 -13.05
C ILE A 66 -4.55 3.45 -14.22
N MET A 67 -5.74 2.92 -13.96
CA MET A 67 -6.70 2.61 -15.01
C MET A 67 -7.15 3.87 -15.74
N ALA A 68 -7.43 4.96 -15.02
CA ALA A 68 -7.82 6.23 -15.61
C ALA A 68 -6.70 6.82 -16.47
N PHE A 69 -5.45 6.73 -16.02
CA PHE A 69 -4.28 7.20 -16.76
C PHE A 69 -4.09 6.39 -18.06
N VAL A 70 -4.05 5.06 -17.96
CA VAL A 70 -3.92 4.16 -19.12
C VAL A 70 -5.13 4.27 -20.05
N GLY A 71 -6.32 4.51 -19.49
CA GLY A 71 -7.55 4.70 -20.25
C GLY A 71 -7.61 6.01 -21.05
N GLY A 72 -6.64 6.92 -20.87
CA GLY A 72 -6.54 8.17 -21.64
C GLY A 72 -7.29 9.36 -21.02
N VAL A 73 -7.57 9.33 -19.73
CA VAL A 73 -8.07 10.52 -19.01
C VAL A 73 -6.97 11.58 -19.01
N SER A 74 -7.33 12.83 -19.36
CA SER A 74 -6.34 13.92 -19.47
C SER A 74 -5.65 14.20 -18.13
N LEU A 75 -4.35 14.50 -18.20
CA LEU A 75 -3.51 14.80 -17.03
C LEU A 75 -4.04 15.97 -16.18
N LEU A 76 -4.78 16.89 -16.81
CA LEU A 76 -5.40 18.04 -16.11
C LEU A 76 -6.38 17.61 -15.01
N TRP A 77 -7.09 16.49 -15.17
CA TRP A 77 -7.96 15.95 -14.15
C TRP A 77 -7.18 15.44 -12.92
N PHE A 78 -6.03 14.81 -13.14
CA PHE A 78 -5.17 14.35 -12.06
C PHE A 78 -4.54 15.52 -11.31
N LEU A 79 -4.08 16.55 -12.03
CA LEU A 79 -3.56 17.77 -11.42
C LEU A 79 -4.64 18.51 -10.62
N GLY A 80 -5.85 18.60 -11.16
CA GLY A 80 -7.00 19.19 -10.45
C GLY A 80 -7.37 18.41 -9.19
N ALA A 81 -7.44 17.09 -9.28
CA ALA A 81 -7.70 16.22 -8.11
C ALA A 81 -6.60 16.34 -7.06
N PHE A 82 -5.33 16.39 -7.47
CA PHE A 82 -4.20 16.58 -6.55
C PHE A 82 -4.23 17.95 -5.87
N ALA A 83 -4.50 19.02 -6.63
CA ALA A 83 -4.68 20.35 -6.06
C ALA A 83 -5.84 20.39 -5.05
N MET A 84 -6.95 19.75 -5.38
CA MET A 84 -8.10 19.65 -4.48
C MET A 84 -7.74 18.89 -3.19
N LEU A 85 -6.97 17.80 -3.28
CA LEU A 85 -6.51 17.06 -2.11
C LEU A 85 -5.59 17.91 -1.22
N ILE A 86 -4.70 18.71 -1.80
CA ILE A 86 -3.85 19.64 -1.03
C ILE A 86 -4.71 20.65 -0.27
N VAL A 87 -5.69 21.26 -0.94
CA VAL A 87 -6.60 22.24 -0.31
C VAL A 87 -7.49 21.59 0.76
N ALA A 88 -7.95 20.36 0.52
CA ALA A 88 -8.78 19.61 1.45
C ALA A 88 -7.98 18.98 2.62
N SER A 89 -6.66 18.85 2.50
CA SER A 89 -5.81 18.15 3.47
C SER A 89 -5.94 18.67 4.91
N PRO A 90 -5.96 19.99 5.21
CA PRO A 90 -6.12 20.49 6.57
C PRO A 90 -7.51 20.16 7.15
N PHE A 91 -8.53 20.09 6.29
CA PHE A 91 -9.86 19.70 6.71
C PHE A 91 -9.94 18.18 6.99
N LEU A 92 -9.41 17.35 6.09
CA LEU A 92 -9.33 15.91 6.27
C LEU A 92 -8.53 15.53 7.51
N TRP A 93 -7.49 16.30 7.82
CA TRP A 93 -6.69 16.09 9.02
C TRP A 93 -7.51 16.15 10.31
N GLN A 94 -8.53 16.99 10.38
CA GLN A 94 -9.39 17.11 11.56
C GLN A 94 -10.26 15.87 11.80
N PHE A 95 -10.59 15.12 10.75
CA PHE A 95 -11.39 13.89 10.83
C PHE A 95 -10.57 12.62 11.11
N LEU A 96 -9.23 12.71 11.03
CA LEU A 96 -8.40 11.56 11.36
C LEU A 96 -8.38 11.32 12.88
N SER A 97 -8.60 10.05 13.28
CA SER A 97 -8.41 9.63 14.67
C SER A 97 -6.96 9.83 15.12
N TYR A 98 -6.74 9.94 16.42
CA TYR A 98 -5.42 10.13 17.02
C TYR A 98 -4.42 9.06 16.53
N ASP A 99 -4.81 7.79 16.48
CA ASP A 99 -3.96 6.68 16.04
C ASP A 99 -3.52 6.81 14.57
N ARG A 100 -4.41 7.29 13.70
CA ARG A 100 -4.07 7.52 12.28
C ARG A 100 -3.16 8.72 12.09
N ARG A 101 -3.33 9.77 12.91
CA ARG A 101 -2.43 10.92 12.91
C ARG A 101 -1.05 10.55 13.43
N SER A 102 -0.97 9.77 14.51
CA SER A 102 0.31 9.33 15.07
C SER A 102 1.12 8.51 14.07
N ARG A 103 0.47 7.67 13.26
CA ARG A 103 1.13 6.92 12.18
C ARG A 103 1.82 7.80 11.15
N ILE A 104 1.19 8.92 10.80
CA ILE A 104 1.78 9.88 9.85
C ILE A 104 2.92 10.66 10.53
N TRP A 105 2.70 11.11 11.77
CA TRP A 105 3.70 11.86 12.49
C TRP A 105 4.97 11.06 12.81
N VAL A 106 4.84 9.78 13.14
CA VAL A 106 5.99 8.89 13.40
C VAL A 106 6.93 8.80 12.19
N LEU A 107 6.44 8.99 10.98
CA LEU A 107 7.28 9.02 9.76
C LEU A 107 8.20 10.25 9.72
N PHE A 108 7.77 11.38 10.28
CA PHE A 108 8.50 12.64 10.23
C PHE A 108 9.25 12.94 11.54
N ASP A 109 8.67 12.59 12.69
CA ASP A 109 9.28 12.80 14.01
C ASP A 109 9.29 11.49 14.82
N PRO A 110 10.47 10.86 14.90
CA PRO A 110 10.66 9.66 15.69
C PRO A 110 10.41 9.82 17.20
N ARG A 111 10.31 11.04 17.73
CA ARG A 111 10.13 11.30 19.17
C ARG A 111 8.70 11.13 19.65
N ILE A 112 7.74 11.02 18.76
CA ILE A 112 6.32 10.93 19.09
C ILE A 112 5.94 9.56 19.67
N ASP A 113 6.72 8.51 19.36
CA ASP A 113 6.60 7.19 20.00
C ASP A 113 7.93 6.83 20.70
N PRO A 114 8.26 7.47 21.86
CA PRO A 114 9.54 7.30 22.53
C PRO A 114 9.74 5.89 23.08
N LEU A 115 8.65 5.17 23.38
CA LEU A 115 8.70 3.82 23.93
C LEU A 115 8.69 2.74 22.85
N ALA A 116 8.46 3.12 21.60
CA ALA A 116 8.39 2.21 20.45
C ALA A 116 7.51 0.97 20.73
N GLN A 117 6.35 1.20 21.38
CA GLN A 117 5.50 0.13 21.85
C GLN A 117 4.54 -0.40 20.80
N ASP A 118 4.30 0.35 19.72
CA ASP A 118 3.29 -0.01 18.72
C ASP A 118 3.91 -0.14 17.32
N GLN A 119 3.77 0.82 16.47
CA GLN A 119 4.19 0.70 15.06
C GLN A 119 5.68 0.82 14.87
N ARG A 120 6.31 1.66 15.69
CA ARG A 120 7.74 1.81 15.69
C ARG A 120 8.46 0.57 16.24
N TYR A 121 7.80 -0.16 17.14
CA TYR A 121 8.31 -1.45 17.62
C TYR A 121 8.50 -2.44 16.46
N GLN A 122 7.48 -2.60 15.62
CA GLN A 122 7.55 -3.50 14.46
C GLN A 122 8.65 -3.06 13.47
N MET A 123 8.71 -1.76 13.15
CA MET A 123 9.73 -1.21 12.26
C MET A 123 11.14 -1.38 12.82
N ASN A 124 11.35 -1.09 14.10
CA ASN A 124 12.65 -1.26 14.74
C ASN A 124 13.09 -2.74 14.80
N ARG A 125 12.16 -3.65 15.04
CA ARG A 125 12.43 -5.10 15.00
C ARG A 125 12.81 -5.55 13.60
N SER A 126 12.09 -5.09 12.60
CA SER A 126 12.36 -5.35 11.18
C SER A 126 13.76 -4.85 10.78
N LEU A 127 14.10 -3.60 11.13
CA LEU A 127 15.41 -3.03 10.85
C LEU A 127 16.56 -3.77 11.57
N ARG A 128 16.35 -4.16 12.82
CA ARG A 128 17.35 -4.94 13.57
C ARG A 128 17.57 -6.33 12.94
N ALA A 129 16.50 -6.99 12.49
CA ALA A 129 16.62 -8.28 11.80
C ALA A 129 17.46 -8.14 10.52
N LEU A 130 17.20 -7.11 9.69
CA LEU A 130 18.00 -6.82 8.50
C LEU A 130 19.47 -6.50 8.84
N GLN A 131 19.71 -5.73 9.91
CA GLN A 131 21.06 -5.42 10.36
C GLN A 131 21.81 -6.66 10.84
N ASN A 132 21.15 -7.56 11.59
CA ASN A 132 21.72 -8.79 12.06
C ASN A 132 22.11 -9.74 10.92
N GLY A 133 21.35 -9.74 9.83
CA GLY A 133 21.66 -10.57 8.66
C GLY A 133 22.87 -10.10 7.86
N GLY A 134 23.19 -8.81 7.89
CA GLY A 134 24.33 -8.27 7.13
C GLY A 134 24.27 -8.60 5.64
N VAL A 135 25.41 -8.91 5.03
CA VAL A 135 25.51 -9.18 3.57
C VAL A 135 25.10 -10.61 3.24
N THR A 136 25.56 -11.60 4.00
CA THR A 136 25.42 -13.04 3.70
C THR A 136 24.35 -13.76 4.50
N GLY A 137 23.75 -13.08 5.50
CA GLY A 137 22.79 -13.70 6.41
C GLY A 137 23.43 -14.54 7.53
N GLN A 138 22.61 -14.91 8.49
CA GLN A 138 22.98 -15.81 9.59
C GLN A 138 22.88 -17.31 9.21
N GLY A 139 22.31 -17.58 8.04
CA GLY A 139 22.00 -18.93 7.56
C GLY A 139 20.52 -19.29 7.74
N LEU A 140 20.03 -20.16 6.87
CA LEU A 140 18.65 -20.66 6.92
C LEU A 140 18.38 -21.34 8.27
N TYR A 141 17.27 -20.95 8.91
CA TYR A 141 16.86 -21.42 10.23
C TYR A 141 17.82 -21.08 11.38
N HIS A 142 18.74 -20.13 11.19
CA HIS A 142 19.68 -19.67 12.21
C HIS A 142 19.46 -18.20 12.59
N GLY A 143 18.46 -17.53 12.03
CA GLY A 143 18.10 -16.16 12.39
C GLY A 143 17.67 -16.05 13.85
N THR A 144 18.42 -15.34 14.66
CA THR A 144 18.19 -15.24 16.11
C THR A 144 16.84 -14.59 16.45
N MET A 145 16.42 -13.55 15.70
CA MET A 145 15.15 -12.88 15.90
C MET A 145 14.00 -13.65 15.29
N VAL A 146 14.23 -14.34 14.16
CA VAL A 146 13.25 -15.24 13.53
C VAL A 146 12.93 -16.41 14.46
N GLN A 147 13.95 -17.09 14.97
CA GLN A 147 13.78 -18.27 15.83
C GLN A 147 13.18 -17.92 17.20
N SER A 148 13.51 -16.77 17.76
CA SER A 148 12.95 -16.32 19.04
C SER A 148 11.50 -15.80 18.92
N GLY A 149 10.91 -15.78 17.70
CA GLY A 149 9.59 -15.19 17.48
C GLY A 149 9.51 -13.71 17.81
N SER A 150 10.66 -13.03 17.83
CA SER A 150 10.75 -11.62 18.19
C SER A 150 10.23 -10.67 17.10
N ILE A 151 10.04 -11.17 15.87
CA ILE A 151 9.51 -10.39 14.75
C ILE A 151 8.01 -10.62 14.70
N PRO A 152 7.17 -9.59 14.96
CA PRO A 152 5.73 -9.71 14.82
C PRO A 152 5.36 -10.04 13.37
N ALA A 153 4.35 -10.90 13.17
CA ALA A 153 3.86 -11.26 11.82
C ALA A 153 4.96 -11.65 10.81
N GLN A 154 6.00 -12.35 11.27
CA GLN A 154 7.19 -12.73 10.49
C GLN A 154 6.86 -13.55 9.22
N HIS A 155 5.73 -14.27 9.21
CA HIS A 155 5.30 -15.09 8.06
C HIS A 155 4.40 -14.37 7.08
N THR A 156 4.02 -13.13 7.37
CA THR A 156 3.11 -12.31 6.56
C THR A 156 3.72 -10.97 6.22
N ASP A 157 3.53 -9.99 7.08
CA ASP A 157 3.85 -8.58 6.78
C ASP A 157 5.35 -8.29 6.80
N LEU A 158 6.11 -9.02 7.63
CA LEU A 158 7.55 -8.82 7.81
C LEU A 158 8.41 -9.98 7.29
N ILE A 159 7.89 -10.74 6.32
CA ILE A 159 8.63 -11.86 5.71
C ILE A 159 9.95 -11.40 5.07
N PHE A 160 9.99 -10.21 4.50
CA PHE A 160 11.21 -9.65 3.90
C PHE A 160 12.31 -9.43 4.93
N SER A 161 11.96 -9.06 6.16
CA SER A 161 12.92 -8.91 7.27
C SER A 161 13.47 -10.26 7.73
N SER A 162 12.62 -11.29 7.72
CA SER A 162 13.06 -12.67 8.04
C SER A 162 14.03 -13.20 6.99
N ILE A 163 13.74 -12.96 5.70
CA ILE A 163 14.65 -13.28 4.60
C ILE A 163 15.97 -12.53 4.76
N GLY A 164 15.91 -11.25 5.13
CA GLY A 164 17.09 -10.43 5.33
C GLY A 164 17.97 -10.88 6.50
N GLU A 165 17.38 -11.40 7.60
CA GLU A 165 18.15 -11.95 8.70
C GLU A 165 18.83 -13.27 8.34
N GLU A 166 18.11 -14.18 7.67
CA GLU A 166 18.62 -15.51 7.36
C GLU A 166 19.54 -15.56 6.12
N LEU A 167 19.16 -14.88 5.04
CA LEU A 167 19.88 -14.89 3.75
C LEU A 167 20.67 -13.60 3.48
N GLY A 168 20.55 -12.61 4.34
CA GLY A 168 21.24 -11.34 4.21
C GLY A 168 20.77 -10.49 3.04
N MET A 169 21.55 -9.46 2.73
CA MET A 169 21.28 -8.54 1.63
C MET A 169 21.24 -9.27 0.27
N LEU A 170 22.05 -10.31 0.08
CA LEU A 170 22.06 -11.11 -1.15
C LEU A 170 20.71 -11.80 -1.38
N GLY A 171 20.13 -12.41 -0.34
CA GLY A 171 18.80 -13.01 -0.40
C GLY A 171 17.71 -12.00 -0.69
N CYS A 172 17.75 -10.84 -0.03
CA CYS A 172 16.81 -9.74 -0.31
C CYS A 172 16.89 -9.27 -1.77
N MET A 173 18.09 -9.08 -2.31
CA MET A 173 18.28 -8.69 -3.72
C MET A 173 17.77 -9.76 -4.68
N ALA A 174 18.03 -11.03 -4.42
CA ALA A 174 17.52 -12.13 -5.25
C ALA A 174 15.98 -12.12 -5.30
N VAL A 175 15.30 -11.94 -4.16
CA VAL A 175 13.85 -11.83 -4.10
C VAL A 175 13.33 -10.63 -4.89
N LEU A 176 13.96 -9.45 -4.75
CA LEU A 176 13.57 -8.25 -5.48
C LEU A 176 13.76 -8.41 -7.00
N ILE A 177 14.86 -9.03 -7.42
CA ILE A 177 15.12 -9.31 -8.85
C ILE A 177 14.05 -10.26 -9.41
N LEU A 178 13.73 -11.33 -8.69
CA LEU A 178 12.69 -12.28 -9.10
C LEU A 178 11.31 -11.62 -9.20
N LEU A 179 10.92 -10.83 -8.21
CA LEU A 179 9.65 -10.09 -8.24
C LEU A 179 9.62 -9.10 -9.41
N THR A 180 10.71 -8.38 -9.64
CA THR A 180 10.83 -7.45 -10.76
C THR A 180 10.73 -8.18 -12.10
N ALA A 181 11.39 -9.32 -12.25
CA ALA A 181 11.30 -10.14 -13.46
C ALA A 181 9.88 -10.64 -13.73
N ILE A 182 9.14 -11.04 -12.69
CA ILE A 182 7.73 -11.44 -12.80
C ILE A 182 6.89 -10.25 -13.29
N ILE A 183 7.06 -9.07 -12.70
CA ILE A 183 6.29 -7.86 -13.05
C ILE A 183 6.56 -7.44 -14.52
N ILE A 184 7.83 -7.53 -14.97
CA ILE A 184 8.19 -7.16 -16.35
C ILE A 184 7.60 -8.16 -17.36
N ARG A 185 7.43 -9.43 -16.98
CA ARG A 185 6.94 -10.47 -17.86
C ARG A 185 5.42 -10.52 -17.99
N ILE A 186 4.67 -9.94 -17.06
CA ILE A 186 3.21 -9.83 -17.10
C ILE A 186 2.81 -8.66 -17.98
#